data_58c5d5d1b2d25598437a64b1f7f006a5
#
_entry.id   58c5d5d1b2d25598437a64b1f7f006a5
#
_cell.length_a   1.000
_cell.length_b   1.000
_cell.length_c   1.000
_cell.angle_alpha   90.00
_cell.angle_beta   90.00
_cell.angle_gamma   90.00
#
_symmetry.space_group_name_H-M   'P 1'
#
loop_
_entity.id
_entity.type
_entity.pdbx_description
1 polymer ?
#
loop_
_entity_poly.entity_id
_entity_poly.type
_entity_poly.pdbx_seq_one_letter_code
_entity_poly.pdbx_strand_id
1 'polypeptide(L)'
;MITYVTVLMLIACIQIADSFGSNHVVFTIVSQSEPYHASVARRLKQDIQGQVLQIEKQQPTVHITHEDFPVPGAWTIIPLLRPLVTKYKGSDVRWVFFMEPHTAVRCAKLFEALAAADKQKDIMWIGYPLSDDEPTIIHHFTFYEHLEEDGGFVYPHFANGFAMRIELMDRLLYQIEKDKLMLEADFSIDPAFELARLVYGQKNNPGPLLTPDLSFCVVSGDNCATYPRQFDICGSPIPEDTIYFAVKTWSGFHTTRARVVKKTWGRHVTHLQFFSDIDDPELPATDVGVPNTKTGHCLKTLTILKKVVKRIEKMPHIKWIFLADDDTILGVQRLCEVLSCYRGGSDVTVLGERYGYGYGKRETAAKGYDYITGGGGTVLSAGAARRLRACACGAAAAPDDMALGACAAHRLNVTLTHSPLFHQARPQDYAREVLARDRPVSFHRHSSPEPLRVYATWFQHDDLAVQRKKNRDEL
;
A
#
# COMPACT_ATOMS: atom_id res chain seq x y z
N MET A 1 22.13 77.77 -33.19
CA MET A 1 21.50 77.21 -31.96
C MET A 1 20.95 75.86 -32.35
N ILE A 2 21.65 74.79 -31.99
CA ILE A 2 21.28 73.39 -32.27
C ILE A 2 20.77 72.82 -30.99
N THR A 3 19.48 72.50 -30.97
CA THR A 3 18.81 71.86 -29.84
C THR A 3 19.00 70.36 -29.92
N TYR A 4 19.74 69.77 -28.98
CA TYR A 4 19.86 68.34 -28.81
C TYR A 4 18.60 67.78 -28.09
N VAL A 5 17.83 66.94 -28.77
CA VAL A 5 16.76 66.17 -28.19
C VAL A 5 17.36 64.83 -27.70
N THR A 6 17.50 64.67 -26.42
CA THR A 6 17.97 63.46 -25.84
C THR A 6 16.76 62.50 -25.69
N VAL A 7 16.70 61.44 -26.52
CA VAL A 7 15.73 60.36 -26.40
C VAL A 7 16.22 59.42 -25.30
N LEU A 8 15.60 59.47 -24.14
CA LEU A 8 15.73 58.48 -23.07
C LEU A 8 14.95 57.22 -23.50
N MET A 9 15.66 56.19 -23.97
CA MET A 9 15.11 54.83 -24.04
C MET A 9 14.98 54.28 -22.63
N LEU A 10 13.77 54.28 -22.09
CA LEU A 10 13.40 53.45 -20.95
C LEU A 10 13.37 51.98 -21.40
N ILE A 11 14.46 51.26 -21.15
CA ILE A 11 14.45 49.80 -21.23
C ILE A 11 13.64 49.34 -19.99
N ALA A 12 12.35 49.14 -20.17
CA ALA A 12 11.53 48.41 -19.24
C ALA A 12 12.06 46.95 -19.24
N CYS A 13 12.88 46.58 -18.25
CA CYS A 13 13.10 45.19 -17.90
C CYS A 13 11.75 44.63 -17.49
N ILE A 14 11.03 44.08 -18.46
CA ILE A 14 9.93 43.16 -18.15
C ILE A 14 10.60 41.96 -17.45
N GLN A 15 10.59 41.96 -16.12
CA GLN A 15 10.76 40.73 -15.38
C GLN A 15 9.61 39.83 -15.85
N ILE A 16 9.92 38.92 -16.76
CA ILE A 16 9.05 37.82 -17.06
C ILE A 16 8.95 37.07 -15.68
N ALA A 17 7.86 37.33 -14.98
CA ALA A 17 7.58 36.58 -13.78
C ALA A 17 7.65 35.11 -14.19
N ASP A 18 8.60 34.38 -13.64
CA ASP A 18 8.82 32.98 -13.89
C ASP A 18 7.50 32.24 -13.56
N SER A 19 6.71 31.98 -14.62
CA SER A 19 5.39 31.36 -14.44
C SER A 19 5.61 29.94 -13.97
N PHE A 20 5.01 29.56 -12.85
CA PHE A 20 5.10 28.21 -12.34
C PHE A 20 4.55 27.22 -13.37
N GLY A 21 5.33 26.20 -13.71
CA GLY A 21 4.98 25.22 -14.73
C GLY A 21 5.65 23.86 -14.51
N SER A 22 5.59 23.02 -15.53
CA SER A 22 6.05 21.63 -15.47
C SER A 22 7.56 21.48 -15.24
N ASN A 23 8.37 22.49 -15.54
CA ASN A 23 9.81 22.50 -15.23
C ASN A 23 10.10 22.61 -13.73
N HIS A 24 9.14 23.08 -12.94
CA HIS A 24 9.27 23.22 -11.48
C HIS A 24 8.79 21.99 -10.70
N VAL A 25 8.20 21.00 -11.38
CA VAL A 25 7.60 19.81 -10.76
C VAL A 25 8.12 18.52 -11.38
N VAL A 26 8.55 17.59 -10.53
CA VAL A 26 8.82 16.20 -10.92
C VAL A 26 7.68 15.32 -10.42
N PHE A 27 7.05 14.60 -11.32
CA PHE A 27 6.02 13.63 -11.01
C PHE A 27 6.67 12.27 -10.69
N THR A 28 6.33 11.67 -9.55
CA THR A 28 6.91 10.40 -9.10
C THR A 28 5.78 9.43 -8.77
N ILE A 29 5.55 8.46 -9.66
CA ILE A 29 4.55 7.41 -9.49
C ILE A 29 5.18 6.28 -8.67
N VAL A 30 4.74 6.13 -7.42
CA VAL A 30 5.17 5.07 -6.52
C VAL A 30 4.49 3.77 -6.93
N SER A 31 5.20 2.92 -7.62
CA SER A 31 4.64 1.72 -8.26
C SER A 31 5.50 0.49 -8.03
N GLN A 32 5.01 -0.65 -8.48
CA GLN A 32 5.65 -1.96 -8.36
C GLN A 32 5.69 -2.68 -9.71
N SER A 33 6.63 -3.61 -9.88
CA SER A 33 6.94 -4.26 -11.16
C SER A 33 5.92 -5.32 -11.60
N GLU A 34 4.94 -5.65 -10.76
CA GLU A 34 3.88 -6.58 -11.15
C GLU A 34 3.14 -6.04 -12.40
N PRO A 35 2.87 -6.89 -13.43
CA PRO A 35 2.40 -6.43 -14.74
C PRO A 35 1.15 -5.54 -14.75
N TYR A 36 0.16 -5.83 -13.89
CA TYR A 36 -1.04 -5.00 -13.77
C TYR A 36 -0.66 -3.59 -13.26
N HIS A 37 0.05 -3.52 -12.13
CA HIS A 37 0.45 -2.25 -11.52
C HIS A 37 1.39 -1.43 -12.42
N ALA A 38 2.34 -2.10 -13.08
CA ALA A 38 3.23 -1.46 -14.05
C ALA A 38 2.44 -0.87 -15.25
N SER A 39 1.44 -1.60 -15.72
CA SER A 39 0.54 -1.13 -16.80
C SER A 39 -0.26 0.10 -16.38
N VAL A 40 -0.82 0.10 -15.17
CA VAL A 40 -1.58 1.26 -14.63
C VAL A 40 -0.67 2.47 -14.47
N ALA A 41 0.54 2.28 -13.92
CA ALA A 41 1.52 3.36 -13.77
C ALA A 41 1.93 3.99 -15.12
N ARG A 42 2.14 3.17 -16.16
CA ARG A 42 2.47 3.67 -17.50
C ARG A 42 1.31 4.44 -18.12
N ARG A 43 0.06 3.98 -17.94
CA ARG A 43 -1.12 4.74 -18.40
C ARG A 43 -1.21 6.10 -17.70
N LEU A 44 -1.01 6.15 -16.38
CA LEU A 44 -0.98 7.41 -15.63
C LEU A 44 0.13 8.33 -16.13
N LYS A 45 1.34 7.82 -16.37
CA LYS A 45 2.45 8.59 -16.96
C LYS A 45 2.05 9.19 -18.30
N GLN A 46 1.45 8.41 -19.19
CA GLN A 46 0.99 8.89 -20.51
C GLN A 46 -0.11 9.93 -20.38
N ASP A 47 -1.04 9.76 -19.45
CA ASP A 47 -2.11 10.74 -19.19
C ASP A 47 -1.53 12.10 -18.74
N ILE A 48 -0.62 12.08 -17.74
CA ILE A 48 0.06 13.29 -17.27
C ILE A 48 0.82 13.98 -18.42
N GLN A 49 1.59 13.22 -19.19
CA GLN A 49 2.34 13.74 -20.34
C GLN A 49 1.42 14.37 -21.37
N GLY A 50 0.29 13.73 -21.67
CA GLY A 50 -0.72 14.26 -22.60
C GLY A 50 -1.34 15.58 -22.12
N GLN A 51 -1.74 15.65 -20.84
CA GLN A 51 -2.31 16.86 -20.25
C GLN A 51 -1.32 18.02 -20.26
N VAL A 52 -0.08 17.80 -19.80
CA VAL A 52 0.94 18.87 -19.75
C VAL A 52 1.33 19.36 -21.13
N LEU A 53 1.45 18.46 -22.11
CA LEU A 53 1.74 18.82 -23.48
C LEU A 53 0.65 19.74 -24.08
N GLN A 54 -0.61 19.56 -23.68
CA GLN A 54 -1.70 20.46 -24.10
C GLN A 54 -1.62 21.84 -23.43
N ILE A 55 -1.16 21.91 -22.16
CA ILE A 55 -1.08 23.14 -21.38
C ILE A 55 0.15 23.97 -21.80
N GLU A 56 1.34 23.38 -21.86
CA GLU A 56 2.62 24.07 -21.94
C GLU A 56 3.42 23.76 -23.20
N LYS A 57 2.98 22.82 -24.04
CA LYS A 57 3.72 22.32 -25.23
C LYS A 57 5.12 21.77 -24.87
N GLN A 58 5.34 21.38 -23.61
CA GLN A 58 6.58 20.84 -23.09
C GLN A 58 6.32 19.49 -22.43
N GLN A 59 7.29 18.57 -22.48
CA GLN A 59 7.19 17.26 -21.82
C GLN A 59 7.53 17.41 -20.33
N PRO A 60 6.65 16.94 -19.42
CA PRO A 60 6.95 16.91 -17.99
C PRO A 60 7.91 15.78 -17.65
N THR A 61 8.65 15.93 -16.56
CA THR A 61 9.41 14.83 -15.98
C THR A 61 8.50 13.94 -15.14
N VAL A 62 8.31 12.69 -15.58
CA VAL A 62 7.48 11.70 -14.89
C VAL A 62 8.26 10.41 -14.68
N HIS A 63 8.51 10.06 -13.42
CA HIS A 63 9.17 8.84 -13.01
C HIS A 63 8.18 7.76 -12.58
N ILE A 64 8.51 6.51 -12.88
CA ILE A 64 7.88 5.30 -12.35
C ILE A 64 8.92 4.62 -11.46
N THR A 65 8.67 4.50 -10.16
CA THR A 65 9.73 4.16 -9.21
C THR A 65 10.39 2.82 -9.46
N HIS A 66 9.65 1.79 -9.83
CA HIS A 66 10.22 0.46 -10.10
C HIS A 66 11.02 0.39 -11.42
N GLU A 67 10.86 1.36 -12.33
CA GLU A 67 11.61 1.48 -13.58
C GLU A 67 12.84 2.39 -13.41
N ASP A 68 12.65 3.58 -12.82
CA ASP A 68 13.66 4.64 -12.77
C ASP A 68 14.52 4.59 -11.50
N PHE A 69 13.97 4.06 -10.38
CA PHE A 69 14.62 4.00 -9.08
C PHE A 69 14.39 2.63 -8.40
N PRO A 70 14.93 1.52 -8.97
CA PRO A 70 14.67 0.17 -8.45
C PRO A 70 15.47 -0.12 -7.16
N VAL A 71 15.22 0.67 -6.13
CA VAL A 71 15.84 0.50 -4.80
C VAL A 71 14.90 -0.23 -3.84
N PRO A 72 15.41 -1.13 -2.98
CA PRO A 72 14.61 -1.79 -1.96
C PRO A 72 13.87 -0.77 -1.07
N GLY A 73 12.62 -1.03 -0.77
CA GLY A 73 11.81 -0.14 0.05
C GLY A 73 11.39 1.18 -0.60
N ALA A 74 11.56 1.37 -1.92
CA ALA A 74 11.18 2.61 -2.63
C ALA A 74 9.74 3.08 -2.35
N TRP A 75 8.85 2.16 -2.03
CA TRP A 75 7.45 2.44 -1.68
C TRP A 75 7.29 3.21 -0.35
N THR A 76 8.30 3.19 0.53
CA THR A 76 8.31 3.97 1.77
C THR A 76 8.77 5.43 1.56
N ILE A 77 9.08 5.84 0.32
CA ILE A 77 9.59 7.15 -0.06
C ILE A 77 11.01 7.45 0.44
N ILE A 78 11.36 7.08 1.66
CA ILE A 78 12.65 7.40 2.28
C ILE A 78 13.85 6.99 1.40
N PRO A 79 13.92 5.80 0.81
CA PRO A 79 15.01 5.43 -0.10
C PRO A 79 15.08 6.26 -1.39
N LEU A 80 13.98 6.93 -1.77
CA LEU A 80 13.92 7.80 -2.95
C LEU A 80 14.53 9.20 -2.71
N LEU A 81 14.69 9.63 -1.45
CA LEU A 81 15.24 10.94 -1.12
C LEU A 81 16.60 11.16 -1.78
N ARG A 82 17.53 10.19 -1.62
CA ARG A 82 18.88 10.33 -2.17
C ARG A 82 18.90 10.45 -3.69
N PRO A 83 18.34 9.53 -4.49
CA PRO A 83 18.40 9.62 -5.94
C PRO A 83 17.66 10.87 -6.48
N LEU A 84 16.55 11.28 -5.87
CA LEU A 84 15.81 12.46 -6.29
C LEU A 84 16.57 13.74 -5.96
N VAL A 85 17.09 13.89 -4.74
CA VAL A 85 17.92 15.05 -4.36
C VAL A 85 19.18 15.14 -5.22
N THR A 86 19.90 14.04 -5.41
CA THR A 86 21.09 14.01 -6.25
C THR A 86 20.80 14.48 -7.68
N LYS A 87 19.62 14.13 -8.21
CA LYS A 87 19.26 14.45 -9.59
C LYS A 87 18.75 15.88 -9.78
N TYR A 88 18.03 16.44 -8.79
CA TYR A 88 17.26 17.66 -8.97
C TYR A 88 17.70 18.84 -8.10
N LYS A 89 18.52 18.65 -7.08
CA LYS A 89 19.07 19.75 -6.29
C LYS A 89 19.90 20.69 -7.18
N GLY A 90 19.57 21.98 -7.15
CA GLY A 90 20.24 22.99 -7.97
C GLY A 90 19.74 23.12 -9.41
N SER A 91 18.67 22.39 -9.78
CA SER A 91 17.91 22.60 -11.03
C SER A 91 16.73 23.54 -10.79
N ASP A 92 15.91 23.77 -11.82
CA ASP A 92 14.67 24.56 -11.72
C ASP A 92 13.56 23.84 -10.95
N VAL A 93 13.72 22.52 -10.66
CA VAL A 93 12.75 21.73 -9.92
C VAL A 93 12.64 22.22 -8.49
N ARG A 94 11.44 22.60 -8.08
CA ARG A 94 11.12 23.07 -6.73
C ARG A 94 10.35 22.02 -5.94
N TRP A 95 9.51 21.22 -6.63
CA TRP A 95 8.59 20.26 -6.03
C TRP A 95 8.76 18.87 -6.61
N VAL A 96 8.65 17.85 -5.78
CA VAL A 96 8.44 16.46 -6.18
C VAL A 96 7.03 16.09 -5.76
N PHE A 97 6.19 15.72 -6.73
CA PHE A 97 4.83 15.26 -6.51
C PHE A 97 4.82 13.73 -6.51
N PHE A 98 4.57 13.14 -5.35
CA PHE A 98 4.43 11.70 -5.16
C PHE A 98 2.98 11.28 -5.32
N MET A 99 2.74 10.17 -6.00
CA MET A 99 1.40 9.62 -6.23
C MET A 99 1.43 8.11 -6.42
N GLU A 100 0.30 7.48 -6.20
CA GLU A 100 0.09 6.06 -6.53
C GLU A 100 -0.39 5.88 -7.98
N PRO A 101 -0.31 4.65 -8.56
CA PRO A 101 -0.80 4.39 -9.92
C PRO A 101 -2.30 4.68 -10.11
N HIS A 102 -3.09 4.57 -9.05
CA HIS A 102 -4.52 4.84 -9.05
C HIS A 102 -4.88 6.29 -8.66
N THR A 103 -3.93 7.19 -8.52
CA THR A 103 -4.19 8.62 -8.33
C THR A 103 -4.62 9.26 -9.65
N ALA A 104 -5.78 9.90 -9.70
CA ALA A 104 -6.16 10.77 -10.80
C ALA A 104 -5.51 12.14 -10.61
N VAL A 105 -4.96 12.72 -11.68
CA VAL A 105 -4.30 14.02 -11.65
C VAL A 105 -4.92 14.92 -12.71
N ARG A 106 -5.24 16.16 -12.34
CA ARG A 106 -5.59 17.25 -13.25
C ARG A 106 -4.45 18.28 -13.24
N CYS A 107 -3.56 18.18 -14.21
CA CYS A 107 -2.29 18.90 -14.18
C CYS A 107 -2.45 20.42 -14.05
N ALA A 108 -3.42 21.03 -14.74
CA ALA A 108 -3.68 22.47 -14.62
C ALA A 108 -4.01 22.88 -13.17
N LYS A 109 -4.91 22.12 -12.51
CA LYS A 109 -5.28 22.36 -11.12
C LYS A 109 -4.14 22.11 -10.14
N LEU A 110 -3.35 21.07 -10.39
CA LEU A 110 -2.16 20.78 -9.59
C LEU A 110 -1.13 21.92 -9.71
N PHE A 111 -0.90 22.45 -10.89
CA PHE A 111 0.01 23.59 -11.07
C PHE A 111 -0.52 24.85 -10.38
N GLU A 112 -1.84 25.10 -10.39
CA GLU A 112 -2.45 26.20 -9.63
C GLU A 112 -2.18 26.05 -8.12
N ALA A 113 -2.41 24.87 -7.57
CA ALA A 113 -2.18 24.58 -6.14
C ALA A 113 -0.69 24.74 -5.76
N LEU A 114 0.20 24.13 -6.54
CA LEU A 114 1.63 24.22 -6.29
C LEU A 114 2.17 25.64 -6.48
N ALA A 115 1.69 26.41 -7.46
CA ALA A 115 2.05 27.81 -7.65
C ALA A 115 1.61 28.69 -6.47
N ALA A 116 0.46 28.40 -5.86
CA ALA A 116 0.00 29.10 -4.67
C ALA A 116 0.89 28.78 -3.45
N ALA A 117 1.23 27.50 -3.27
CA ALA A 117 2.15 27.07 -2.21
C ALA A 117 3.58 27.59 -2.43
N ASP A 118 4.04 27.68 -3.64
CA ASP A 118 5.41 28.11 -3.99
C ASP A 118 5.68 29.59 -3.64
N LYS A 119 4.66 30.43 -3.60
CA LYS A 119 4.75 31.82 -3.16
C LYS A 119 5.01 31.97 -1.64
N GLN A 120 4.74 30.92 -0.87
CA GLN A 120 4.88 30.87 0.58
C GLN A 120 6.09 30.00 0.92
N LYS A 121 7.19 30.61 1.37
CA LYS A 121 8.45 29.89 1.60
C LYS A 121 8.44 28.96 2.81
N ASP A 122 7.53 29.16 3.73
CA ASP A 122 7.30 28.34 4.90
C ASP A 122 6.57 27.04 4.59
N ILE A 123 5.84 26.99 3.48
CA ILE A 123 5.21 25.76 3.02
C ILE A 123 6.26 24.83 2.40
N MET A 124 6.52 23.71 3.06
CA MET A 124 7.53 22.75 2.66
C MET A 124 6.96 21.49 2.02
N TRP A 125 5.74 21.13 2.35
CA TRP A 125 4.99 20.03 1.73
C TRP A 125 3.49 20.21 1.92
N ILE A 126 2.70 19.71 0.96
CA ILE A 126 1.26 19.86 0.89
C ILE A 126 0.58 18.55 0.47
N GLY A 127 -0.64 18.35 0.93
CA GLY A 127 -1.47 17.19 0.58
C GLY A 127 -2.78 17.17 1.34
N TYR A 128 -3.59 16.14 1.12
CA TYR A 128 -4.78 15.91 1.95
C TYR A 128 -4.34 15.37 3.32
N PRO A 129 -4.72 16.04 4.42
CA PRO A 129 -4.31 15.63 5.75
C PRO A 129 -5.19 14.49 6.27
N LEU A 130 -4.56 13.44 6.77
CA LEU A 130 -5.19 12.41 7.60
C LEU A 130 -4.75 12.60 9.05
N SER A 131 -5.63 12.28 9.98
CA SER A 131 -5.36 12.18 11.40
C SER A 131 -6.06 10.95 11.96
N ASP A 132 -5.53 10.39 13.03
CA ASP A 132 -6.18 9.29 13.72
C ASP A 132 -7.06 9.84 14.85
N ASP A 133 -8.30 9.34 14.92
CA ASP A 133 -9.23 9.67 16.02
C ASP A 133 -8.82 8.98 17.33
N GLU A 134 -8.17 7.81 17.24
CA GLU A 134 -7.72 6.99 18.36
C GLU A 134 -6.38 6.31 18.01
N PRO A 135 -5.55 5.94 19.02
CA PRO A 135 -4.32 5.17 18.79
C PRO A 135 -4.61 3.87 18.04
N THR A 136 -3.96 3.68 16.91
CA THR A 136 -4.13 2.49 16.06
C THR A 136 -2.89 1.61 16.03
N ILE A 137 -3.10 0.30 15.85
CA ILE A 137 -2.00 -0.67 15.80
C ILE A 137 -1.08 -0.46 14.59
N ILE A 138 -1.61 0.09 13.50
CA ILE A 138 -0.83 0.34 12.29
C ILE A 138 0.13 1.54 12.44
N HIS A 139 -0.11 2.42 13.41
CA HIS A 139 0.68 3.62 13.65
C HIS A 139 1.54 3.58 14.92
N HIS A 140 1.70 2.43 15.56
CA HIS A 140 2.51 2.27 16.78
C HIS A 140 2.11 3.19 17.94
N PHE A 141 1.31 2.70 18.87
CA PHE A 141 0.68 3.40 20.00
C PHE A 141 1.56 4.40 20.80
N THR A 142 2.85 4.21 20.84
CA THR A 142 3.77 5.00 21.67
C THR A 142 3.98 6.45 21.17
N PHE A 143 3.56 6.77 19.96
CA PHE A 143 3.78 8.09 19.39
C PHE A 143 2.74 9.13 19.82
N TYR A 144 1.55 8.71 20.20
CA TYR A 144 0.43 9.59 20.58
C TYR A 144 0.66 10.37 21.86
N GLU A 145 1.33 9.79 22.84
CA GLU A 145 1.54 10.43 24.16
C GLU A 145 2.24 11.80 24.09
N HIS A 146 2.86 12.12 22.94
CA HIS A 146 3.65 13.34 22.78
C HIS A 146 3.04 14.40 21.85
N LEU A 147 1.93 14.10 21.16
CA LEU A 147 1.37 14.96 20.11
C LEU A 147 0.05 15.64 20.48
N GLU A 148 -0.66 15.15 21.51
CA GLU A 148 -1.94 15.73 21.94
C GLU A 148 -1.82 17.19 22.44
N GLU A 149 -0.64 17.61 22.90
CA GLU A 149 -0.41 18.95 23.42
C GLU A 149 -0.18 20.02 22.32
N ASP A 150 0.13 19.63 21.05
CA ASP A 150 0.62 20.56 20.01
C ASP A 150 -0.34 20.74 18.80
N GLY A 151 -1.62 20.45 18.92
CA GLY A 151 -2.61 20.81 17.89
C GLY A 151 -2.82 19.78 16.77
N GLY A 152 -2.41 18.53 16.97
CA GLY A 152 -2.76 17.40 16.14
C GLY A 152 -1.71 17.07 15.07
N PHE A 153 -1.23 15.83 15.11
CA PHE A 153 -0.35 15.29 14.10
C PHE A 153 -1.15 14.89 12.86
N VAL A 154 -0.69 15.32 11.68
CA VAL A 154 -1.31 14.98 10.39
C VAL A 154 -0.29 14.37 9.46
N TYR A 155 -0.75 13.44 8.62
CA TYR A 155 0.05 12.76 7.60
C TYR A 155 -0.67 12.76 6.25
N PRO A 156 0.03 12.68 5.10
CA PRO A 156 -0.59 12.80 3.80
C PRO A 156 -1.38 11.54 3.42
N HIS A 157 -2.53 11.70 2.79
CA HIS A 157 -3.22 10.59 2.13
C HIS A 157 -2.52 10.24 0.82
N PHE A 158 -1.68 9.21 0.80
CA PHE A 158 -0.86 8.84 -0.37
C PHE A 158 -1.66 8.60 -1.65
N ALA A 159 -2.85 8.04 -1.51
CA ALA A 159 -3.72 7.80 -2.67
C ALA A 159 -4.20 9.08 -3.37
N ASN A 160 -4.23 10.21 -2.64
CA ASN A 160 -4.51 11.53 -3.22
C ASN A 160 -3.26 12.16 -3.86
N GLY A 161 -2.09 11.60 -3.56
CA GLY A 161 -0.81 12.22 -3.83
C GLY A 161 -0.50 13.35 -2.85
N PHE A 162 0.78 13.72 -2.79
CA PHE A 162 1.27 14.85 -2.02
C PHE A 162 2.52 15.43 -2.68
N ALA A 163 2.80 16.70 -2.44
CA ALA A 163 3.99 17.35 -2.96
C ALA A 163 4.94 17.76 -1.84
N MET A 164 6.23 17.56 -2.07
CA MET A 164 7.31 17.92 -1.14
C MET A 164 8.35 18.78 -1.86
N ARG A 165 8.82 19.87 -1.22
CA ARG A 165 9.92 20.67 -1.74
C ARG A 165 11.22 19.90 -1.77
N ILE A 166 12.03 20.16 -2.78
CA ILE A 166 13.35 19.55 -2.90
C ILE A 166 14.27 19.94 -1.72
N GLU A 167 14.10 21.15 -1.19
CA GLU A 167 14.83 21.65 -0.01
C GLU A 167 14.49 20.87 1.25
N LEU A 168 13.22 20.46 1.42
CA LEU A 168 12.84 19.60 2.54
C LEU A 168 13.46 18.22 2.42
N MET A 169 13.41 17.65 1.20
CA MET A 169 14.02 16.34 0.92
C MET A 169 15.54 16.36 1.16
N ASP A 170 16.23 17.41 0.76
CA ASP A 170 17.68 17.58 0.98
C ASP A 170 18.00 17.69 2.47
N ARG A 171 17.20 18.46 3.24
CA ARG A 171 17.34 18.58 4.68
C ARG A 171 17.13 17.24 5.39
N LEU A 172 16.08 16.49 5.02
CA LEU A 172 15.82 15.17 5.59
C LEU A 172 16.97 14.20 5.27
N LEU A 173 17.44 14.19 4.02
CA LEU A 173 18.56 13.36 3.61
C LEU A 173 19.82 13.69 4.42
N TYR A 174 20.11 14.98 4.63
CA TYR A 174 21.22 15.42 5.47
C TYR A 174 21.08 14.94 6.91
N GLN A 175 19.90 15.07 7.51
CA GLN A 175 19.63 14.61 8.88
C GLN A 175 19.78 13.10 9.02
N ILE A 176 19.25 12.33 8.07
CA ILE A 176 19.41 10.86 8.05
C ILE A 176 20.88 10.47 7.96
N GLU A 177 21.70 11.17 7.16
CA GLU A 177 23.09 10.83 6.91
C GLU A 177 24.06 11.29 7.98
N LYS A 178 23.86 12.47 8.52
CA LYS A 178 24.77 13.14 9.46
C LYS A 178 24.31 13.01 10.91
N ASP A 179 23.05 13.29 11.15
CA ASP A 179 22.49 13.36 12.49
C ASP A 179 21.96 12.00 12.96
N LYS A 180 22.05 10.98 12.11
CA LYS A 180 21.50 9.64 12.35
C LYS A 180 20.01 9.66 12.70
N LEU A 181 19.26 10.62 12.12
CA LEU A 181 17.82 10.60 12.21
C LEU A 181 17.33 9.25 11.66
N MET A 182 16.61 8.51 12.47
CA MET A 182 16.17 7.17 12.15
C MET A 182 14.70 7.03 12.52
N LEU A 183 13.98 6.20 11.76
CA LEU A 183 12.74 5.67 12.27
C LEU A 183 13.05 4.81 13.51
N GLU A 184 12.31 5.01 14.59
CA GLU A 184 12.51 4.27 15.84
C GLU A 184 12.22 2.78 15.68
N ALA A 185 11.36 2.41 14.72
CA ALA A 185 10.97 1.04 14.44
C ALA A 185 11.75 0.44 13.26
N ASP A 186 12.04 -0.86 13.34
CA ASP A 186 12.59 -1.62 12.22
C ASP A 186 11.52 -1.94 11.15
N PHE A 187 10.25 -1.74 11.47
CA PHE A 187 9.10 -2.03 10.62
C PHE A 187 8.69 -0.80 9.82
N SER A 188 8.32 -1.02 8.57
CA SER A 188 7.60 -0.07 7.74
C SER A 188 6.20 -0.62 7.49
N ILE A 189 5.19 0.03 8.05
CA ILE A 189 3.78 -0.37 8.04
C ILE A 189 2.98 0.60 7.19
N ASP A 190 2.83 1.85 7.64
CA ASP A 190 2.19 2.92 6.90
C ASP A 190 3.25 3.96 6.47
N PRO A 191 3.62 3.99 5.18
CA PRO A 191 4.65 4.89 4.69
C PRO A 191 4.26 6.37 4.80
N ALA A 192 2.98 6.69 4.77
CA ALA A 192 2.50 8.08 4.89
C ALA A 192 2.72 8.61 6.30
N PHE A 193 2.30 7.83 7.29
CA PHE A 193 2.48 8.15 8.70
C PHE A 193 3.96 8.18 9.10
N GLU A 194 4.74 7.18 8.67
CA GLU A 194 6.17 7.09 8.98
C GLU A 194 6.98 8.23 8.35
N LEU A 195 6.65 8.62 7.11
CA LEU A 195 7.25 9.78 6.46
C LEU A 195 6.93 11.07 7.23
N ALA A 196 5.68 11.25 7.66
CA ALA A 196 5.27 12.42 8.43
C ALA A 196 5.99 12.49 9.78
N ARG A 197 6.15 11.34 10.46
CA ARG A 197 6.97 11.27 11.69
C ARG A 197 8.42 11.66 11.44
N LEU A 198 9.01 11.19 10.35
CA LEU A 198 10.38 11.52 9.99
C LEU A 198 10.53 13.02 9.70
N VAL A 199 9.57 13.62 8.98
CA VAL A 199 9.56 15.06 8.66
C VAL A 199 9.37 15.89 9.92
N TYR A 200 8.44 15.52 10.80
CA TYR A 200 8.19 16.21 12.05
C TYR A 200 9.39 16.13 13.00
N GLY A 201 10.08 14.98 13.03
CA GLY A 201 11.29 14.79 13.84
C GLY A 201 11.04 14.77 15.34
N GLN A 202 11.93 15.39 16.11
CA GLN A 202 11.88 15.38 17.57
C GLN A 202 11.07 16.55 18.14
N LYS A 203 10.34 16.32 19.24
CA LYS A 203 9.51 17.32 19.95
C LYS A 203 10.25 18.64 20.26
N ASN A 204 11.53 18.57 20.61
CA ASN A 204 12.32 19.75 20.99
C ASN A 204 12.79 20.61 19.79
N ASN A 205 12.69 20.09 18.58
CA ASN A 205 13.02 20.78 17.33
C ASN A 205 12.16 20.22 16.19
N PRO A 206 10.85 20.52 16.20
CA PRO A 206 9.93 19.96 15.22
C PRO A 206 10.22 20.49 13.82
N GLY A 207 10.14 19.58 12.84
CA GLY A 207 10.13 19.93 11.42
C GLY A 207 8.77 20.50 11.00
N PRO A 208 8.61 20.84 9.70
CA PRO A 208 7.36 21.41 9.21
C PRO A 208 6.23 20.37 9.23
N LEU A 209 5.07 20.76 9.74
CA LEU A 209 3.85 20.00 9.59
C LEU A 209 3.40 19.98 8.12
N LEU A 210 2.63 18.94 7.74
CA LEU A 210 1.95 18.92 6.45
C LEU A 210 0.99 20.10 6.36
N THR A 211 1.12 20.90 5.30
CA THR A 211 0.15 21.97 5.01
C THR A 211 -1.05 21.34 4.30
N PRO A 212 -2.25 21.40 4.90
CA PRO A 212 -3.47 20.87 4.27
C PRO A 212 -3.80 21.62 3.00
N ASP A 213 -4.12 20.87 1.93
CA ASP A 213 -4.69 21.41 0.69
C ASP A 213 -5.86 20.54 0.23
N LEU A 214 -7.06 21.10 0.31
CA LEU A 214 -8.31 20.38 0.01
C LEU A 214 -8.56 20.19 -1.49
N SER A 215 -7.72 20.74 -2.36
CA SER A 215 -7.74 20.40 -3.79
C SER A 215 -7.19 18.99 -4.06
N PHE A 216 -6.51 18.38 -3.10
CA PHE A 216 -6.20 16.94 -3.06
C PHE A 216 -7.40 16.20 -2.45
N CYS A 217 -8.40 15.90 -3.27
CA CYS A 217 -9.72 15.44 -2.80
C CYS A 217 -9.75 13.94 -2.50
N VAL A 218 -10.56 13.52 -1.51
CA VAL A 218 -10.89 12.10 -1.28
C VAL A 218 -11.90 11.58 -2.30
N VAL A 219 -12.82 12.44 -2.71
CA VAL A 219 -13.85 12.13 -3.72
C VAL A 219 -13.73 13.10 -4.88
N SER A 220 -13.89 12.60 -6.11
CA SER A 220 -13.81 13.43 -7.32
C SER A 220 -14.82 14.58 -7.32
N GLY A 221 -14.35 15.79 -7.64
CA GLY A 221 -15.13 17.02 -7.79
C GLY A 221 -14.45 17.98 -8.76
N ASP A 222 -15.15 19.02 -9.23
CA ASP A 222 -14.61 19.95 -10.25
C ASP A 222 -13.38 20.72 -9.79
N ASN A 223 -13.27 20.99 -8.50
CA ASN A 223 -12.16 21.74 -7.92
C ASN A 223 -10.95 20.88 -7.52
N CYS A 224 -11.03 19.56 -7.71
CA CYS A 224 -9.95 18.65 -7.34
C CYS A 224 -8.76 18.76 -8.29
N ALA A 225 -7.57 18.96 -7.76
CA ALA A 225 -6.30 18.78 -8.44
C ALA A 225 -5.97 17.29 -8.61
N THR A 226 -6.24 16.53 -7.54
CA THR A 226 -6.05 15.08 -7.51
C THR A 226 -7.16 14.40 -6.73
N TYR A 227 -7.38 13.12 -7.00
CA TYR A 227 -8.27 12.26 -6.23
C TYR A 227 -7.94 10.78 -6.47
N PRO A 228 -8.23 9.87 -5.53
CA PRO A 228 -8.00 8.45 -5.73
C PRO A 228 -9.06 7.86 -6.66
N ARG A 229 -8.65 7.01 -7.58
CA ARG A 229 -9.54 6.16 -8.38
C ARG A 229 -9.71 4.82 -7.68
N GLN A 230 -10.87 4.22 -7.81
CA GLN A 230 -11.07 2.84 -7.35
C GLN A 230 -10.18 1.88 -8.14
N PHE A 231 -9.87 0.75 -7.51
CA PHE A 231 -9.16 -0.34 -8.18
C PHE A 231 -10.02 -0.88 -9.35
N ASP A 232 -9.41 -0.95 -10.53
CA ASP A 232 -10.09 -1.45 -11.72
C ASP A 232 -10.28 -2.98 -11.63
N ILE A 233 -11.45 -3.47 -12.05
CA ILE A 233 -11.70 -4.89 -12.29
C ILE A 233 -11.27 -5.18 -13.74
N CYS A 234 -10.39 -6.18 -13.93
CA CYS A 234 -9.74 -6.44 -15.23
C CYS A 234 -10.49 -7.47 -16.10
N GLY A 235 -11.79 -7.53 -15.99
CA GLY A 235 -12.63 -8.46 -16.72
C GLY A 235 -13.65 -9.15 -15.84
N SER A 236 -14.08 -10.36 -16.23
CA SER A 236 -14.98 -11.14 -15.37
C SER A 236 -14.25 -11.64 -14.13
N PRO A 237 -14.90 -11.68 -12.97
CA PRO A 237 -14.33 -12.29 -11.77
C PRO A 237 -13.89 -13.74 -12.06
N ILE A 238 -12.77 -14.17 -11.48
CA ILE A 238 -12.33 -15.55 -11.64
C ILE A 238 -13.32 -16.50 -10.93
N PRO A 239 -13.48 -17.75 -11.41
CA PRO A 239 -14.29 -18.73 -10.72
C PRO A 239 -13.73 -19.04 -9.31
N GLU A 240 -14.58 -19.00 -8.31
CA GLU A 240 -14.22 -19.20 -6.89
C GLU A 240 -13.62 -20.62 -6.67
N ASP A 241 -14.12 -21.64 -7.38
CA ASP A 241 -13.63 -23.02 -7.30
C ASP A 241 -12.20 -23.21 -7.81
N THR A 242 -11.60 -22.17 -8.41
CA THR A 242 -10.17 -22.15 -8.78
C THR A 242 -9.25 -21.71 -7.63
N ILE A 243 -9.83 -21.37 -6.47
CA ILE A 243 -9.10 -20.93 -5.28
C ILE A 243 -9.18 -22.01 -4.20
N TYR A 244 -8.05 -22.34 -3.59
CA TYR A 244 -7.98 -23.20 -2.41
C TYR A 244 -7.83 -22.33 -1.15
N PHE A 245 -8.80 -22.38 -0.24
CA PHE A 245 -8.82 -21.60 0.99
C PHE A 245 -8.25 -22.42 2.14
N ALA A 246 -7.09 -21.99 2.64
CA ALA A 246 -6.38 -22.65 3.73
C ALA A 246 -6.41 -21.77 4.97
N VAL A 247 -7.16 -22.16 5.99
CA VAL A 247 -7.32 -21.41 7.23
C VAL A 247 -6.47 -22.02 8.33
N LYS A 248 -5.55 -21.25 8.88
CA LYS A 248 -4.73 -21.60 10.03
C LYS A 248 -5.55 -21.40 11.32
N THR A 249 -5.67 -22.41 12.14
CA THR A 249 -6.39 -22.37 13.43
C THR A 249 -5.71 -23.27 14.47
N TRP A 250 -6.27 -23.37 15.65
CA TRP A 250 -5.89 -24.33 16.68
C TRP A 250 -7.12 -24.76 17.48
N SER A 251 -7.00 -25.87 18.20
CA SER A 251 -8.13 -26.52 18.89
C SER A 251 -8.94 -25.60 19.82
N GLY A 252 -8.28 -24.65 20.48
CA GLY A 252 -8.96 -23.66 21.33
C GLY A 252 -9.88 -22.70 20.60
N PHE A 253 -9.79 -22.58 19.26
CA PHE A 253 -10.63 -21.68 18.44
C PHE A 253 -11.61 -22.42 17.52
N HIS A 254 -11.66 -23.75 17.53
CA HIS A 254 -12.57 -24.53 16.70
C HIS A 254 -14.04 -24.17 16.93
N THR A 255 -14.45 -23.94 18.18
CA THR A 255 -15.84 -23.62 18.56
C THR A 255 -16.17 -22.13 18.49
N THR A 256 -15.17 -21.25 18.29
CA THR A 256 -15.30 -19.80 18.29
C THR A 256 -14.92 -19.20 16.93
N ARG A 257 -13.67 -18.82 16.72
CA ARG A 257 -13.19 -18.11 15.51
C ARG A 257 -13.41 -18.92 14.23
N ALA A 258 -13.04 -20.21 14.21
CA ALA A 258 -13.21 -21.04 13.03
C ALA A 258 -14.70 -21.22 12.66
N ARG A 259 -15.61 -21.23 13.64
CA ARG A 259 -17.07 -21.22 13.36
C ARG A 259 -17.54 -19.90 12.77
N VAL A 260 -16.92 -18.77 13.10
CA VAL A 260 -17.22 -17.49 12.44
C VAL A 260 -16.85 -17.58 10.97
N VAL A 261 -15.67 -18.10 10.63
CA VAL A 261 -15.30 -18.33 9.24
C VAL A 261 -16.34 -19.17 8.51
N LYS A 262 -16.77 -20.31 9.08
CA LYS A 262 -17.83 -21.15 8.47
C LYS A 262 -19.18 -20.44 8.31
N LYS A 263 -19.55 -19.58 9.24
CA LYS A 263 -20.83 -18.84 9.21
C LYS A 263 -20.83 -17.63 8.28
N THR A 264 -19.64 -17.11 7.95
CA THR A 264 -19.44 -15.94 7.11
C THR A 264 -19.00 -16.36 5.70
N TRP A 265 -17.83 -16.01 5.28
CA TRP A 265 -17.31 -16.22 3.96
C TRP A 265 -17.06 -17.70 3.59
N GLY A 266 -16.74 -18.54 4.58
CA GLY A 266 -16.46 -19.95 4.36
C GLY A 266 -17.62 -20.76 3.77
N ARG A 267 -18.88 -20.29 3.90
CA ARG A 267 -20.06 -20.94 3.27
C ARG A 267 -20.19 -20.64 1.77
N HIS A 268 -19.40 -19.71 1.25
CA HIS A 268 -19.42 -19.26 -0.15
C HIS A 268 -18.28 -19.86 -0.98
N VAL A 269 -17.48 -20.75 -0.40
CA VAL A 269 -16.30 -21.31 -1.05
C VAL A 269 -16.36 -22.84 -1.12
N THR A 270 -15.87 -23.37 -2.24
CA THR A 270 -15.91 -24.81 -2.57
C THR A 270 -14.75 -25.57 -1.87
N HIS A 271 -13.56 -24.99 -1.86
CA HIS A 271 -12.35 -25.66 -1.40
C HIS A 271 -11.81 -25.01 -0.12
N LEU A 272 -12.51 -25.22 1.00
CA LEU A 272 -12.12 -24.76 2.34
C LEU A 272 -11.51 -25.89 3.15
N GLN A 273 -10.36 -25.64 3.77
CA GLN A 273 -9.71 -26.53 4.71
C GLN A 273 -9.16 -25.76 5.90
N PHE A 274 -9.52 -26.21 7.10
CA PHE A 274 -8.88 -25.75 8.31
C PHE A 274 -7.66 -26.62 8.64
N PHE A 275 -6.59 -25.98 9.11
CA PHE A 275 -5.35 -26.62 9.52
C PHE A 275 -5.08 -26.30 10.99
N SER A 276 -5.04 -27.35 11.83
CA SER A 276 -5.01 -27.25 13.28
C SER A 276 -3.89 -28.09 13.89
N ASP A 277 -3.85 -28.18 15.21
CA ASP A 277 -3.02 -29.04 16.03
C ASP A 277 -3.72 -30.35 16.40
N ILE A 278 -4.98 -30.51 16.02
CA ILE A 278 -5.77 -31.78 16.15
C ILE A 278 -6.73 -31.89 14.94
N ASP A 279 -7.15 -33.10 14.65
CA ASP A 279 -8.26 -33.37 13.74
C ASP A 279 -9.61 -32.99 14.37
N ASP A 280 -10.51 -32.41 13.58
CA ASP A 280 -11.89 -32.13 13.97
C ASP A 280 -12.82 -32.32 12.78
N PRO A 281 -13.56 -33.45 12.70
CA PRO A 281 -14.44 -33.71 11.55
C PRO A 281 -15.61 -32.75 11.42
N GLU A 282 -16.10 -32.14 12.51
CA GLU A 282 -17.21 -31.20 12.49
C GLU A 282 -16.78 -29.85 11.86
N LEU A 283 -15.52 -29.49 12.04
CA LEU A 283 -14.95 -28.27 11.48
C LEU A 283 -14.31 -28.48 10.11
N PRO A 284 -14.19 -29.66 9.55
CA PRO A 284 -13.20 -30.24 8.65
C PRO A 284 -11.77 -29.72 8.86
N ALA A 285 -11.30 -29.75 10.10
CA ALA A 285 -9.92 -29.42 10.44
C ALA A 285 -9.00 -30.64 10.35
N THR A 286 -7.79 -30.42 9.89
CA THR A 286 -6.75 -31.46 9.79
C THR A 286 -5.58 -31.09 10.69
N ASP A 287 -5.13 -32.06 11.49
CA ASP A 287 -3.89 -31.96 12.25
C ASP A 287 -2.70 -31.80 11.29
N VAL A 288 -1.93 -30.76 11.52
CA VAL A 288 -0.72 -30.51 10.74
C VAL A 288 0.50 -31.26 11.26
N GLY A 289 0.41 -31.85 12.46
CA GLY A 289 1.49 -32.54 13.13
C GLY A 289 2.54 -31.58 13.70
N VAL A 290 2.15 -30.34 13.98
CA VAL A 290 3.00 -29.30 14.55
C VAL A 290 2.28 -28.69 15.75
N PRO A 291 2.91 -28.65 16.94
CA PRO A 291 2.33 -28.03 18.12
C PRO A 291 2.01 -26.56 17.89
N ASN A 292 0.93 -26.09 18.49
CA ASN A 292 0.63 -24.66 18.49
C ASN A 292 1.65 -23.90 19.34
N THR A 293 2.06 -22.70 18.89
CA THR A 293 2.99 -21.81 19.61
C THR A 293 2.22 -20.58 20.09
N LYS A 294 2.65 -19.97 21.21
CA LYS A 294 2.02 -18.75 21.74
C LYS A 294 2.21 -17.54 20.80
N THR A 295 3.32 -17.50 20.12
CA THR A 295 3.71 -16.42 19.19
C THR A 295 4.37 -17.03 17.96
N GLY A 296 4.34 -16.32 16.86
CA GLY A 296 4.96 -16.72 15.60
C GLY A 296 4.08 -17.73 14.86
N HIS A 297 4.44 -18.84 14.48
CA HIS A 297 3.75 -19.91 13.75
C HIS A 297 4.46 -20.33 12.47
N CYS A 298 5.72 -19.94 12.28
CA CYS A 298 6.45 -20.18 11.03
C CYS A 298 6.41 -21.67 10.62
N LEU A 299 6.70 -22.58 11.55
CA LEU A 299 6.72 -24.02 11.24
C LEU A 299 5.33 -24.53 10.85
N LYS A 300 4.28 -24.05 11.52
CA LYS A 300 2.90 -24.40 11.21
C LYS A 300 2.50 -23.95 9.82
N THR A 301 2.75 -22.67 9.49
CA THR A 301 2.44 -22.09 8.18
C THR A 301 3.18 -22.78 7.04
N LEU A 302 4.49 -23.06 7.20
CA LEU A 302 5.25 -23.79 6.18
C LEU A 302 4.77 -25.24 6.01
N THR A 303 4.34 -25.89 7.10
CA THR A 303 3.78 -27.24 7.02
C THR A 303 2.42 -27.22 6.31
N ILE A 304 1.57 -26.24 6.59
CA ILE A 304 0.32 -26.00 5.86
C ILE A 304 0.61 -25.84 4.37
N LEU A 305 1.52 -24.94 4.02
CA LEU A 305 1.88 -24.68 2.61
C LEU A 305 2.34 -25.96 1.89
N LYS A 306 3.19 -26.77 2.52
CA LYS A 306 3.63 -28.07 1.97
C LYS A 306 2.46 -29.02 1.76
N LYS A 307 1.54 -29.13 2.73
CA LYS A 307 0.33 -29.99 2.63
C LYS A 307 -0.60 -29.47 1.53
N VAL A 308 -0.84 -28.18 1.46
CA VAL A 308 -1.68 -27.56 0.40
C VAL A 308 -1.09 -27.80 -0.98
N VAL A 309 0.20 -27.56 -1.18
CA VAL A 309 0.87 -27.81 -2.49
C VAL A 309 0.70 -29.26 -2.91
N LYS A 310 0.94 -30.24 -2.00
CA LYS A 310 0.72 -31.67 -2.30
C LYS A 310 -0.74 -31.97 -2.67
N ARG A 311 -1.71 -31.28 -2.07
CA ARG A 311 -3.12 -31.49 -2.34
C ARG A 311 -3.54 -30.95 -3.69
N ILE A 312 -3.13 -29.72 -4.02
CA ILE A 312 -3.48 -29.08 -5.31
C ILE A 312 -2.77 -29.71 -6.51
N GLU A 313 -1.69 -30.49 -6.32
CA GLU A 313 -1.09 -31.30 -7.38
C GLU A 313 -2.11 -32.30 -7.99
N LYS A 314 -3.11 -32.71 -7.19
CA LYS A 314 -4.23 -33.57 -7.64
C LYS A 314 -5.46 -32.77 -8.10
N MET A 315 -5.40 -31.46 -8.09
CA MET A 315 -6.49 -30.54 -8.41
C MET A 315 -6.02 -29.49 -9.44
N PRO A 316 -5.84 -29.87 -10.71
CA PRO A 316 -5.19 -29.00 -11.72
C PRO A 316 -5.97 -27.73 -12.05
N HIS A 317 -7.26 -27.67 -11.70
CA HIS A 317 -8.10 -26.49 -11.84
C HIS A 317 -7.77 -25.40 -10.79
N ILE A 318 -7.14 -25.76 -9.65
CA ILE A 318 -6.74 -24.79 -8.65
C ILE A 318 -5.57 -23.95 -9.18
N LYS A 319 -5.81 -22.65 -9.28
CA LYS A 319 -4.83 -21.66 -9.76
C LYS A 319 -4.28 -20.80 -8.62
N TRP A 320 -5.04 -20.69 -7.53
CA TRP A 320 -4.77 -19.80 -6.42
C TRP A 320 -4.91 -20.51 -5.07
N ILE A 321 -4.17 -20.04 -4.08
CA ILE A 321 -4.30 -20.40 -2.68
C ILE A 321 -4.50 -19.12 -1.89
N PHE A 322 -5.50 -19.09 -1.03
CA PHE A 322 -5.69 -18.03 -0.04
C PHE A 322 -5.33 -18.59 1.33
N LEU A 323 -4.22 -18.12 1.91
CA LEU A 323 -3.82 -18.42 3.27
C LEU A 323 -4.40 -17.38 4.20
N ALA A 324 -5.10 -17.80 5.25
CA ALA A 324 -5.74 -16.91 6.20
C ALA A 324 -5.62 -17.41 7.64
N ASP A 325 -5.71 -16.50 8.58
CA ASP A 325 -5.93 -16.81 9.99
C ASP A 325 -7.42 -17.04 10.27
N ASP A 326 -7.74 -17.67 11.40
CA ASP A 326 -9.13 -17.98 11.77
C ASP A 326 -9.94 -16.74 12.21
N ASP A 327 -9.32 -15.57 12.28
CA ASP A 327 -9.93 -14.27 12.50
C ASP A 327 -9.78 -13.30 11.30
N THR A 328 -9.49 -13.82 10.11
CA THR A 328 -9.58 -13.08 8.84
C THR A 328 -11.03 -13.08 8.35
N ILE A 329 -11.60 -11.90 8.08
CA ILE A 329 -12.92 -11.75 7.46
C ILE A 329 -12.74 -11.34 6.00
N LEU A 330 -13.29 -12.13 5.09
CA LEU A 330 -13.06 -12.05 3.66
C LEU A 330 -14.35 -11.78 2.88
N GLY A 331 -14.27 -10.94 1.85
CA GLY A 331 -15.24 -10.83 0.76
C GLY A 331 -14.82 -11.71 -0.42
N VAL A 332 -15.43 -12.87 -0.56
CA VAL A 332 -15.04 -13.87 -1.58
C VAL A 332 -15.23 -13.33 -2.98
N GLN A 333 -16.37 -12.68 -3.24
CA GLN A 333 -16.64 -12.09 -4.55
C GLN A 333 -15.61 -11.00 -4.89
N ARG A 334 -15.27 -10.14 -3.94
CA ARG A 334 -14.26 -9.10 -4.16
C ARG A 334 -12.87 -9.66 -4.41
N LEU A 335 -12.51 -10.74 -3.71
CA LEU A 335 -11.28 -11.47 -4.00
C LEU A 335 -11.25 -11.98 -5.45
N CYS A 336 -12.34 -12.61 -5.91
CA CYS A 336 -12.46 -13.09 -7.29
C CYS A 336 -12.38 -11.95 -8.33
N GLU A 337 -12.95 -10.79 -8.03
CA GLU A 337 -12.86 -9.58 -8.87
C GLU A 337 -11.41 -9.09 -8.95
N VAL A 338 -10.75 -8.93 -7.82
CA VAL A 338 -9.35 -8.44 -7.76
C VAL A 338 -8.40 -9.39 -8.47
N LEU A 339 -8.56 -10.70 -8.27
CA LEU A 339 -7.70 -11.70 -8.90
C LEU A 339 -7.86 -11.79 -10.42
N SER A 340 -8.92 -11.20 -11.00
CA SER A 340 -9.05 -11.07 -12.46
C SER A 340 -7.92 -10.24 -13.09
N CYS A 341 -7.26 -9.38 -12.32
CA CYS A 341 -6.16 -8.54 -12.78
C CYS A 341 -4.79 -9.22 -12.73
N TYR A 342 -4.68 -10.37 -12.08
CA TYR A 342 -3.40 -11.03 -11.83
C TYR A 342 -3.29 -12.38 -12.53
N ARG A 343 -2.06 -12.81 -12.77
CA ARG A 343 -1.77 -14.10 -13.38
C ARG A 343 -1.64 -15.19 -12.31
N GLY A 344 -2.53 -16.16 -12.37
CA GLY A 344 -2.53 -17.34 -11.50
C GLY A 344 -1.89 -18.57 -12.13
N GLY A 345 -2.10 -19.72 -11.50
CA GLY A 345 -1.61 -21.00 -12.02
C GLY A 345 -0.09 -21.15 -11.86
N SER A 346 0.63 -21.30 -12.98
CA SER A 346 2.09 -21.51 -12.97
C SER A 346 2.91 -20.24 -12.74
N ASP A 347 2.33 -19.06 -12.94
CA ASP A 347 3.01 -17.79 -12.68
C ASP A 347 3.34 -17.66 -11.19
N VAL A 348 4.30 -16.78 -10.86
CA VAL A 348 4.74 -16.57 -9.48
C VAL A 348 4.19 -15.25 -8.99
N THR A 349 2.99 -15.30 -8.40
CA THR A 349 2.31 -14.14 -7.82
C THR A 349 2.07 -14.36 -6.33
N VAL A 350 2.51 -13.42 -5.52
CA VAL A 350 2.23 -13.35 -4.07
C VAL A 350 1.61 -11.99 -3.81
N LEU A 351 0.39 -11.95 -3.27
CA LEU A 351 -0.41 -10.75 -3.15
C LEU A 351 -1.01 -10.62 -1.75
N GLY A 352 -1.10 -9.40 -1.24
CA GLY A 352 -1.74 -9.04 0.02
C GLY A 352 -1.28 -7.67 0.52
N GLU A 353 -1.56 -7.34 1.76
CA GLU A 353 -1.03 -6.12 2.38
C GLU A 353 0.45 -6.29 2.69
N ARG A 354 1.28 -5.41 2.12
CA ARG A 354 2.73 -5.45 2.29
C ARG A 354 3.18 -4.56 3.43
N TYR A 355 4.00 -5.13 4.30
CA TYR A 355 4.83 -4.38 5.24
C TYR A 355 6.31 -4.56 4.89
N GLY A 356 7.15 -3.74 5.47
CA GLY A 356 8.61 -3.79 5.32
C GLY A 356 9.32 -4.03 6.63
N TYR A 357 10.52 -4.56 6.56
CA TYR A 357 11.42 -4.71 7.68
C TYR A 357 12.84 -4.26 7.32
N GLY A 358 13.46 -3.47 8.19
CA GLY A 358 14.87 -3.06 8.07
C GLY A 358 15.15 -1.87 7.16
N TYR A 359 14.13 -1.22 6.55
CA TYR A 359 14.33 -0.06 5.67
C TYR A 359 14.65 1.23 6.44
N GLY A 360 14.20 1.36 7.68
CA GLY A 360 14.39 2.56 8.51
C GLY A 360 15.82 2.79 9.01
N LYS A 361 16.72 1.80 8.91
CA LYS A 361 18.10 1.87 9.40
C LYS A 361 19.10 1.81 8.25
N ARG A 362 19.98 2.82 8.18
CA ARG A 362 21.00 2.90 7.14
C ARG A 362 21.86 1.64 7.02
N GLU A 363 22.21 1.03 8.15
CA GLU A 363 23.07 -0.16 8.22
C GLU A 363 22.39 -1.42 7.71
N THR A 364 21.07 -1.49 7.79
CA THR A 364 20.24 -2.63 7.41
C THR A 364 19.40 -2.41 6.17
N ALA A 365 19.29 -1.17 5.66
CA ALA A 365 18.41 -0.85 4.52
C ALA A 365 18.70 -1.70 3.27
N ALA A 366 19.97 -2.00 2.99
CA ALA A 366 20.35 -2.91 1.89
C ALA A 366 19.96 -4.38 2.13
N LYS A 367 19.64 -4.76 3.37
CA LYS A 367 19.18 -6.09 3.78
C LYS A 367 17.70 -6.10 4.16
N GLY A 368 17.04 -4.95 4.06
CA GLY A 368 15.61 -4.83 4.27
C GLY A 368 14.83 -5.70 3.27
N TYR A 369 13.65 -6.13 3.66
CA TYR A 369 12.78 -6.93 2.82
C TYR A 369 11.30 -6.62 3.08
N ASP A 370 10.51 -6.88 2.05
CA ASP A 370 9.06 -6.84 2.14
C ASP A 370 8.50 -8.18 2.64
N TYR A 371 7.36 -8.14 3.30
CA TYR A 371 6.57 -9.32 3.60
C TYR A 371 5.07 -9.01 3.47
N ILE A 372 4.27 -10.02 3.12
CA ILE A 372 2.81 -9.91 3.12
C ILE A 372 2.32 -10.33 4.49
N THR A 373 1.51 -9.47 5.12
CA THR A 373 0.94 -9.74 6.46
C THR A 373 0.02 -10.95 6.43
N GLY A 374 0.12 -11.80 7.46
CA GLY A 374 -0.67 -13.04 7.53
C GLY A 374 -2.15 -12.79 7.78
N GLY A 375 -2.47 -11.84 8.68
CA GLY A 375 -3.84 -11.63 9.14
C GLY A 375 -4.78 -11.05 8.08
N GLY A 376 -4.31 -10.13 7.24
CA GLY A 376 -5.08 -9.63 6.07
C GLY A 376 -5.35 -10.72 5.03
N GLY A 377 -4.65 -11.84 5.14
CA GLY A 377 -4.65 -12.94 4.17
C GLY A 377 -3.58 -12.78 3.10
N THR A 378 -2.96 -13.91 2.75
CA THR A 378 -1.95 -13.98 1.70
C THR A 378 -2.47 -14.80 0.52
N VAL A 379 -2.52 -14.19 -0.65
CA VAL A 379 -2.85 -14.90 -1.90
C VAL A 379 -1.57 -15.37 -2.57
N LEU A 380 -1.54 -16.65 -2.90
CA LEU A 380 -0.44 -17.28 -3.64
C LEU A 380 -0.99 -17.87 -4.94
N SER A 381 -0.35 -17.60 -6.06
CA SER A 381 -0.56 -18.47 -7.22
C SER A 381 -0.03 -19.89 -6.92
N ALA A 382 -0.53 -20.91 -7.60
CA ALA A 382 -0.03 -22.27 -7.43
C ALA A 382 1.49 -22.37 -7.70
N GLY A 383 2.00 -21.56 -8.65
CA GLY A 383 3.43 -21.45 -8.95
C GLY A 383 4.24 -20.85 -7.80
N ALA A 384 3.73 -19.75 -7.19
CA ALA A 384 4.33 -19.13 -6.02
C ALA A 384 4.37 -20.09 -4.83
N ALA A 385 3.26 -20.78 -4.55
CA ALA A 385 3.20 -21.76 -3.46
C ALA A 385 4.23 -22.89 -3.63
N ARG A 386 4.39 -23.41 -4.86
CA ARG A 386 5.43 -24.42 -5.16
C ARG A 386 6.85 -23.91 -4.93
N ARG A 387 7.13 -22.61 -5.19
CA ARG A 387 8.44 -22.02 -4.88
C ARG A 387 8.62 -21.83 -3.38
N LEU A 388 7.66 -21.20 -2.70
CA LEU A 388 7.74 -20.85 -1.29
C LEU A 388 7.76 -22.07 -0.34
N ARG A 389 7.27 -23.25 -0.76
CA ARG A 389 7.41 -24.48 0.03
C ARG A 389 8.86 -24.87 0.35
N ALA A 390 9.84 -24.31 -0.39
CA ALA A 390 11.27 -24.52 -0.15
C ALA A 390 11.82 -23.64 0.98
N CYS A 391 11.02 -22.72 1.52
CA CYS A 391 11.41 -21.90 2.66
C CYS A 391 11.57 -22.77 3.94
N ALA A 392 12.36 -22.22 4.87
CA ALA A 392 12.60 -22.85 6.17
C ALA A 392 12.49 -21.81 7.27
N CYS A 393 12.08 -22.24 8.45
CA CYS A 393 12.01 -21.38 9.64
C CYS A 393 13.38 -21.38 10.35
N GLY A 394 13.82 -20.19 10.77
CA GLY A 394 14.95 -20.10 11.70
C GLY A 394 14.61 -20.63 13.10
N ALA A 395 13.34 -20.45 13.52
CA ALA A 395 12.76 -21.01 14.73
C ALA A 395 11.28 -21.33 14.48
N ALA A 396 10.73 -22.33 15.17
CA ALA A 396 9.32 -22.75 15.02
C ALA A 396 8.33 -21.62 15.33
N ALA A 397 8.66 -20.78 16.31
CA ALA A 397 7.88 -19.64 16.79
C ALA A 397 8.28 -18.30 16.14
N ALA A 398 9.07 -18.30 15.06
CA ALA A 398 9.33 -17.07 14.29
C ALA A 398 8.03 -16.54 13.66
N PRO A 399 7.87 -15.23 13.46
CA PRO A 399 6.78 -14.67 12.67
C PRO A 399 6.77 -15.30 11.28
N ASP A 400 5.66 -15.88 10.89
CA ASP A 400 5.53 -16.69 9.67
C ASP A 400 5.56 -15.84 8.40
N ASP A 401 4.89 -14.71 8.41
CA ASP A 401 4.85 -13.73 7.33
C ASP A 401 6.25 -13.14 7.06
N MET A 402 6.95 -12.72 8.11
CA MET A 402 8.31 -12.22 8.01
C MET A 402 9.29 -13.29 7.51
N ALA A 403 9.17 -14.52 8.00
CA ALA A 403 10.01 -15.64 7.58
C ALA A 403 9.82 -15.98 6.08
N LEU A 404 8.57 -15.94 5.61
CA LEU A 404 8.22 -16.11 4.19
C LEU A 404 8.75 -14.94 3.35
N GLY A 405 8.59 -13.69 3.81
CA GLY A 405 9.09 -12.50 3.13
C GLY A 405 10.62 -12.50 2.99
N ALA A 406 11.34 -12.75 4.09
CA ALA A 406 12.79 -12.87 4.07
C ALA A 406 13.28 -13.99 3.12
N CYS A 407 12.62 -15.14 3.15
CA CYS A 407 12.92 -16.25 2.23
C CYS A 407 12.63 -15.88 0.78
N ALA A 408 11.50 -15.24 0.49
CA ALA A 408 11.13 -14.77 -0.84
C ALA A 408 12.20 -13.81 -1.40
N ALA A 409 12.58 -12.81 -0.62
CA ALA A 409 13.56 -11.80 -1.01
C ALA A 409 14.98 -12.36 -1.13
N HIS A 410 15.49 -13.02 -0.08
CA HIS A 410 16.93 -13.32 0.02
C HIS A 410 17.34 -14.69 -0.55
N ARG A 411 16.40 -15.63 -0.69
CA ARG A 411 16.70 -16.99 -1.15
C ARG A 411 16.08 -17.36 -2.49
N LEU A 412 14.88 -16.87 -2.75
CA LEU A 412 14.10 -17.33 -3.92
C LEU A 412 13.99 -16.26 -5.01
N ASN A 413 14.35 -15.02 -4.73
CA ASN A 413 14.15 -13.88 -5.61
C ASN A 413 12.69 -13.83 -6.13
N VAL A 414 11.75 -13.85 -5.18
CA VAL A 414 10.30 -13.73 -5.45
C VAL A 414 9.86 -12.35 -5.01
N THR A 415 9.36 -11.58 -5.96
CA THR A 415 8.78 -10.26 -5.68
C THR A 415 7.38 -10.42 -5.08
N LEU A 416 7.11 -9.67 -4.02
CA LEU A 416 5.80 -9.59 -3.38
C LEU A 416 5.02 -8.41 -3.96
N THR A 417 3.72 -8.60 -4.15
CA THR A 417 2.82 -7.58 -4.69
C THR A 417 1.93 -7.03 -3.59
N HIS A 418 1.99 -5.72 -3.39
CA HIS A 418 1.09 -5.02 -2.48
C HIS A 418 -0.28 -4.81 -3.10
N SER A 419 -1.32 -5.02 -2.31
CA SER A 419 -2.67 -4.57 -2.62
C SER A 419 -3.25 -3.83 -1.42
N PRO A 420 -3.67 -2.56 -1.58
CA PRO A 420 -4.26 -1.77 -0.50
C PRO A 420 -5.66 -2.24 -0.12
N LEU A 421 -6.17 -3.30 -0.74
CA LEU A 421 -7.51 -3.84 -0.51
C LEU A 421 -7.54 -4.91 0.60
N PHE A 422 -6.37 -5.42 1.02
CA PHE A 422 -6.21 -6.35 2.13
C PHE A 422 -5.80 -5.58 3.37
N HIS A 423 -6.43 -5.87 4.50
CA HIS A 423 -6.24 -5.09 5.72
C HIS A 423 -5.85 -5.99 6.90
N GLN A 424 -4.65 -5.75 7.44
CA GLN A 424 -4.11 -6.46 8.61
C GLN A 424 -4.83 -6.11 9.91
N ALA A 425 -5.54 -5.01 9.94
CA ALA A 425 -6.20 -4.50 11.12
C ALA A 425 -7.73 -4.42 10.92
N ARG A 426 -8.45 -3.90 11.91
CA ARG A 426 -9.91 -3.73 11.90
C ARG A 426 -10.31 -2.52 11.07
N PRO A 427 -11.55 -2.42 10.57
CA PRO A 427 -12.00 -1.24 9.84
C PRO A 427 -11.76 0.09 10.56
N GLN A 428 -11.92 0.13 11.89
CA GLN A 428 -11.71 1.35 12.69
C GLN A 428 -10.23 1.70 12.93
N ASP A 429 -9.30 0.84 12.58
CA ASP A 429 -7.86 1.11 12.67
C ASP A 429 -7.35 1.88 11.45
N TYR A 430 -8.19 2.14 10.45
CA TYR A 430 -7.88 2.90 9.24
C TYR A 430 -8.70 4.19 9.20
N ALA A 431 -8.12 5.29 8.72
CA ALA A 431 -8.86 6.51 8.49
C ALA A 431 -10.05 6.27 7.54
N ARG A 432 -11.16 6.96 7.80
CA ARG A 432 -12.40 6.78 7.00
C ARG A 432 -12.19 7.11 5.53
N GLU A 433 -11.35 8.08 5.25
CA GLU A 433 -10.97 8.51 3.91
C GLU A 433 -10.27 7.40 3.12
N VAL A 434 -9.41 6.62 3.79
CA VAL A 434 -8.75 5.46 3.18
C VAL A 434 -9.78 4.40 2.79
N LEU A 435 -10.71 4.07 3.68
CA LEU A 435 -11.73 3.05 3.43
C LEU A 435 -12.86 3.54 2.48
N ALA A 436 -13.10 4.86 2.39
CA ALA A 436 -14.11 5.42 1.50
C ALA A 436 -13.76 5.25 0.01
N ARG A 437 -12.48 5.20 -0.31
CA ARG A 437 -11.99 5.01 -1.67
C ARG A 437 -12.20 3.60 -2.18
N ASP A 438 -11.86 2.61 -1.35
CA ASP A 438 -11.63 1.24 -1.79
C ASP A 438 -12.81 0.33 -1.45
N ARG A 439 -12.87 -0.77 -2.20
CA ARG A 439 -13.72 -1.92 -1.86
C ARG A 439 -12.83 -2.97 -1.17
N PRO A 440 -12.68 -2.95 0.17
CA PRO A 440 -11.81 -3.87 0.88
C PRO A 440 -12.09 -5.32 0.53
N VAL A 441 -11.05 -6.14 0.42
CA VAL A 441 -11.16 -7.60 0.21
C VAL A 441 -11.20 -8.33 1.54
N SER A 442 -10.45 -7.85 2.53
CA SER A 442 -10.39 -8.50 3.85
C SER A 442 -10.12 -7.52 4.97
N PHE A 443 -10.46 -7.94 6.18
CA PHE A 443 -10.07 -7.35 7.46
C PHE A 443 -9.63 -8.44 8.43
N HIS A 444 -8.90 -8.06 9.48
CA HIS A 444 -8.37 -8.98 10.48
C HIS A 444 -8.59 -8.47 11.91
N ARG A 445 -8.33 -9.34 12.89
CA ARG A 445 -8.25 -9.01 14.32
C ARG A 445 -9.60 -8.68 14.99
N HIS A 446 -10.59 -9.51 14.76
CA HIS A 446 -11.95 -9.32 15.25
C HIS A 446 -12.18 -9.94 16.63
N SER A 447 -11.78 -9.29 17.69
CA SER A 447 -12.34 -9.53 19.03
C SER A 447 -13.41 -8.49 19.39
N SER A 448 -13.32 -7.29 18.81
CA SER A 448 -14.29 -6.18 18.85
C SER A 448 -13.96 -5.25 17.67
N PRO A 449 -14.89 -4.83 16.81
CA PRO A 449 -16.31 -5.19 16.83
C PRO A 449 -16.58 -6.65 16.47
N GLU A 450 -17.81 -7.09 16.72
CA GLU A 450 -18.25 -8.46 16.47
C GLU A 450 -18.05 -8.87 15.00
N PRO A 451 -17.29 -9.94 14.69
CA PRO A 451 -16.86 -10.28 13.33
C PRO A 451 -18.01 -10.57 12.36
N LEU A 452 -19.15 -11.08 12.83
CA LEU A 452 -20.33 -11.28 12.00
C LEU A 452 -20.90 -9.94 11.48
N ARG A 453 -20.82 -8.90 12.31
CA ARG A 453 -21.24 -7.54 11.93
C ARG A 453 -20.29 -6.97 10.88
N VAL A 454 -18.98 -7.15 11.03
CA VAL A 454 -18.00 -6.71 10.01
C VAL A 454 -18.30 -7.37 8.68
N TYR A 455 -18.50 -8.70 8.66
CA TYR A 455 -18.86 -9.41 7.43
C TYR A 455 -20.18 -8.89 6.82
N ALA A 456 -21.23 -8.74 7.63
CA ALA A 456 -22.53 -8.26 7.17
C ALA A 456 -22.46 -6.84 6.57
N THR A 457 -21.66 -5.96 7.19
CA THR A 457 -21.51 -4.57 6.74
C THR A 457 -20.70 -4.46 5.45
N TRP A 458 -19.60 -5.21 5.32
CA TRP A 458 -18.64 -4.98 4.25
C TRP A 458 -18.76 -5.95 3.07
N PHE A 459 -19.14 -7.22 3.29
CA PHE A 459 -18.95 -8.27 2.30
C PHE A 459 -20.20 -9.05 1.92
N GLN A 460 -21.12 -9.25 2.87
CA GLN A 460 -22.26 -10.17 2.70
C GLN A 460 -23.12 -9.85 1.48
N HIS A 461 -23.33 -8.58 1.17
CA HIS A 461 -24.15 -8.18 0.03
C HIS A 461 -23.58 -8.70 -1.29
N ASP A 462 -22.27 -8.55 -1.48
CA ASP A 462 -21.59 -8.93 -2.73
C ASP A 462 -21.55 -10.46 -2.87
N ASP A 463 -21.22 -11.19 -1.80
CA ASP A 463 -21.15 -12.65 -1.79
C ASP A 463 -22.53 -13.29 -2.06
N LEU A 464 -23.61 -12.74 -1.49
CA LEU A 464 -24.99 -13.23 -1.73
C LEU A 464 -25.50 -12.90 -3.15
N ALA A 465 -25.08 -11.80 -3.75
CA ALA A 465 -25.51 -11.42 -5.09
C ALA A 465 -25.09 -12.45 -6.13
N VAL A 466 -23.89 -13.00 -6.00
CA VAL A 466 -23.38 -14.06 -6.89
C VAL A 466 -24.14 -15.36 -6.73
N GLN A 467 -24.47 -15.75 -5.49
CA GLN A 467 -25.23 -16.97 -5.23
C GLN A 467 -26.64 -16.92 -5.85
N ARG A 468 -27.31 -15.76 -5.80
CA ARG A 468 -28.60 -15.55 -6.44
C ARG A 468 -28.52 -15.62 -7.96
N LYS A 469 -27.40 -15.22 -8.57
CA LYS A 469 -27.18 -15.32 -10.00
C LYS A 469 -26.96 -16.78 -10.42
N LYS A 470 -26.10 -17.52 -9.73
CA LYS A 470 -25.90 -18.98 -9.98
C LYS A 470 -27.21 -19.74 -9.93
N ASN A 471 -28.01 -19.55 -8.89
CA ASN A 471 -29.32 -20.24 -8.74
C ASN A 471 -30.34 -19.86 -9.82
N ARG A 472 -30.21 -18.69 -10.47
CA ARG A 472 -31.07 -18.30 -11.60
C ARG A 472 -30.61 -18.90 -12.94
N ASP A 473 -29.33 -19.08 -13.10
CA ASP A 473 -28.74 -19.62 -14.33
C ASP A 473 -28.85 -21.17 -14.37
N GLU A 474 -29.16 -21.81 -13.21
CA GLU A 474 -29.39 -23.27 -13.08
C GLU A 474 -30.88 -23.65 -13.17
N LEU A 475 -31.85 -22.69 -13.23
CA LEU A 475 -33.27 -22.87 -13.44
C LEU A 475 -33.66 -22.59 -14.88
#